data_a841b6b1986f90d207330b2306c44ad8
#
_entry.id   a841b6b1986f90d207330b2306c44ad8
#
_cell.length_a   1.000
_cell.length_b   1.000
_cell.length_c   1.000
_cell.angle_alpha   90.00
_cell.angle_beta   90.00
_cell.angle_gamma   90.00
#
_symmetry.space_group_name_H-M   'P 1'
#
loop_
_entity.id
_entity.type
_entity.pdbx_description
1 polymer ?
#
loop_
_entity_poly.entity_id
_entity_poly.type
_entity_poly.pdbx_seq_one_letter_code
_entity_poly.pdbx_strand_id
1 'polypeptide(L)'
;FTICQDKLISTISETLQALLHKINRRKDIPAIYNELETYLPRSSNISIRMYKDELWPLYKLYSIEKEIDTALSKKVWLKSGGYLIIEQTEALSVIDVNSGKNVTKAKSMEAIEASALKTNLEAADKLCQQIKIRNLSGIIIVDFINMNQRNCDILMEHLKSLAKKDIVNTTIVDITKLGLVEITRKKIGKSLSESLNKA
;
A
#
# COMPACT_ATOMS: atom_id res chain seq x y z
N PHE A 1 -15.10 -13.19 -6.33
CA PHE A 1 -15.35 -12.18 -5.28
C PHE A 1 -14.12 -11.29 -5.05
N THR A 2 -12.89 -11.83 -5.07
CA THR A 2 -11.63 -11.10 -4.80
C THR A 2 -11.31 -10.05 -5.87
N ILE A 3 -11.59 -10.34 -7.14
CA ILE A 3 -11.34 -9.42 -8.28
C ILE A 3 -12.23 -8.15 -8.21
N CYS A 4 -13.40 -8.26 -7.62
CA CYS A 4 -14.32 -7.14 -7.47
C CYS A 4 -13.89 -6.18 -6.34
N GLN A 5 -13.30 -6.70 -5.26
CA GLN A 5 -12.78 -5.90 -4.15
C GLN A 5 -11.53 -5.08 -4.56
N ASP A 6 -10.61 -5.69 -5.31
CA ASP A 6 -9.39 -4.99 -5.74
C ASP A 6 -9.69 -3.85 -6.72
N LYS A 7 -10.64 -4.05 -7.64
CA LYS A 7 -11.12 -2.97 -8.52
C LYS A 7 -11.84 -1.86 -7.75
N LEU A 8 -12.62 -2.22 -6.74
CA LEU A 8 -13.34 -1.25 -5.91
C LEU A 8 -12.37 -0.40 -5.08
N ILE A 9 -11.38 -1.03 -4.45
CA ILE A 9 -10.36 -0.34 -3.65
C ILE A 9 -9.52 0.59 -4.53
N SER A 10 -9.17 0.18 -5.75
CA SER A 10 -8.41 1.00 -6.67
C SER A 10 -9.23 2.20 -7.16
N THR A 11 -10.48 1.98 -7.55
CA THR A 11 -11.40 3.05 -7.97
C THR A 11 -11.67 4.04 -6.82
N ILE A 12 -11.84 3.53 -5.59
CA ILE A 12 -12.00 4.36 -4.40
C ILE A 12 -10.72 5.17 -4.12
N SER A 13 -9.53 4.59 -4.29
CA SER A 13 -8.26 5.30 -4.09
C SER A 13 -8.06 6.43 -5.10
N GLU A 14 -8.32 6.19 -6.38
CA GLU A 14 -8.25 7.23 -7.42
C GLU A 14 -9.31 8.32 -7.20
N THR A 15 -10.52 7.91 -6.85
CA THR A 15 -11.62 8.82 -6.56
C THR A 15 -11.36 9.63 -5.30
N LEU A 16 -10.76 9.04 -4.24
CA LEU A 16 -10.34 9.74 -3.04
C LEU A 16 -9.22 10.76 -3.32
N GLN A 17 -8.25 10.44 -4.16
CA GLN A 17 -7.21 11.39 -4.56
C GLN A 17 -7.77 12.54 -5.40
N ALA A 18 -8.67 12.25 -6.34
CA ALA A 18 -9.37 13.28 -7.11
C ALA A 18 -10.27 14.13 -6.22
N LEU A 19 -10.95 13.52 -5.24
CA LEU A 19 -11.78 14.21 -4.24
C LEU A 19 -10.95 15.09 -3.31
N LEU A 20 -9.84 14.61 -2.76
CA LEU A 20 -8.92 15.41 -1.94
C LEU A 20 -8.41 16.62 -2.72
N HIS A 21 -8.12 16.45 -4.02
CA HIS A 21 -7.72 17.56 -4.88
C HIS A 21 -8.85 18.58 -5.13
N LYS A 22 -10.11 18.11 -5.26
CA LYS A 22 -11.30 18.97 -5.43
C LYS A 22 -11.75 19.64 -4.12
N ILE A 23 -11.67 18.92 -2.99
CA ILE A 23 -11.99 19.45 -1.66
C ILE A 23 -11.05 20.60 -1.27
N ASN A 24 -9.75 20.48 -1.58
CA ASN A 24 -8.79 21.57 -1.39
C ASN A 24 -9.11 22.82 -2.22
N ARG A 25 -9.93 22.72 -3.27
CA ARG A 25 -10.38 23.86 -4.09
C ARG A 25 -11.73 24.45 -3.69
N ARG A 26 -12.36 24.02 -2.59
CA ARG A 26 -13.67 24.49 -2.12
C ARG A 26 -14.76 24.52 -3.19
N LYS A 27 -14.78 23.57 -4.13
CA LYS A 27 -15.82 23.50 -5.17
C LYS A 27 -16.90 22.52 -4.81
N ASP A 28 -18.10 23.01 -4.92
CA ASP A 28 -19.44 22.44 -4.92
C ASP A 28 -19.59 20.93 -4.54
N ILE A 29 -19.79 20.67 -3.26
CA ILE A 29 -19.98 19.33 -2.68
C ILE A 29 -21.13 18.56 -3.36
N PRO A 30 -22.29 19.16 -3.75
CA PRO A 30 -23.33 18.50 -4.52
C PRO A 30 -22.88 17.99 -5.89
N ALA A 31 -22.05 18.73 -6.60
CA ALA A 31 -21.53 18.28 -7.90
C ALA A 31 -20.60 17.07 -7.76
N ILE A 32 -19.78 17.06 -6.70
CA ILE A 32 -18.91 15.92 -6.36
C ILE A 32 -19.74 14.67 -6.01
N TYR A 33 -20.82 14.83 -5.25
CA TYR A 33 -21.72 13.75 -4.91
C TYR A 33 -22.34 13.11 -6.17
N ASN A 34 -22.87 13.92 -7.06
CA ASN A 34 -23.45 13.47 -8.32
C ASN A 34 -22.40 12.77 -9.22
N GLU A 35 -21.19 13.32 -9.27
CA GLU A 35 -20.09 12.71 -10.02
C GLU A 35 -19.73 11.31 -9.45
N LEU A 36 -19.68 11.16 -8.11
CA LEU A 36 -19.43 9.87 -7.46
C LEU A 36 -20.49 8.82 -7.77
N GLU A 37 -21.76 9.21 -7.81
CA GLU A 37 -22.84 8.28 -8.18
C GLU A 37 -22.66 7.72 -9.59
N THR A 38 -22.05 8.46 -10.51
CA THR A 38 -21.80 7.99 -11.89
C THR A 38 -20.72 6.93 -11.98
N TYR A 39 -19.77 6.91 -11.04
CA TYR A 39 -18.68 5.92 -11.02
C TYR A 39 -19.06 4.59 -10.35
N LEU A 40 -20.17 4.54 -9.62
CA LEU A 40 -20.60 3.30 -8.97
C LEU A 40 -21.33 2.40 -9.96
N PRO A 41 -20.96 1.11 -10.05
CA PRO A 41 -21.73 0.17 -10.84
C PRO A 41 -23.16 0.08 -10.30
N ARG A 42 -24.15 0.21 -11.17
CA ARG A 42 -25.58 0.11 -10.80
C ARG A 42 -25.97 -1.21 -10.12
N SER A 43 -25.12 -2.23 -10.24
CA SER A 43 -25.27 -3.55 -9.60
C SER A 43 -24.59 -3.66 -8.24
N SER A 44 -23.95 -2.61 -7.74
CA SER A 44 -23.28 -2.64 -6.44
C SER A 44 -24.27 -2.34 -5.31
N ASN A 45 -24.22 -3.10 -4.21
CA ASN A 45 -24.93 -2.81 -2.97
C ASN A 45 -24.27 -1.63 -2.20
N ILE A 46 -23.71 -0.67 -2.90
CA ILE A 46 -23.02 0.48 -2.34
C ILE A 46 -23.98 1.66 -2.38
N SER A 47 -24.22 2.28 -1.23
CA SER A 47 -24.97 3.54 -1.15
C SER A 47 -24.05 4.68 -0.78
N ILE A 48 -24.13 5.78 -1.53
CA ILE A 48 -23.47 7.04 -1.19
C ILE A 48 -24.47 7.86 -0.39
N ARG A 49 -24.04 8.42 0.75
CA ARG A 49 -24.87 9.33 1.55
C ARG A 49 -24.09 10.61 1.80
N MET A 50 -24.73 11.75 1.58
CA MET A 50 -24.17 13.03 1.98
C MET A 50 -24.26 13.16 3.51
N TYR A 51 -23.11 13.38 4.15
CA TYR A 51 -23.02 13.66 5.56
C TYR A 51 -23.27 15.16 5.83
N LYS A 52 -24.23 15.48 6.70
CA LYS A 52 -24.67 16.86 6.97
C LYS A 52 -24.64 17.24 8.44
N ASP A 53 -23.99 16.44 9.29
CA ASP A 53 -23.89 16.77 10.71
C ASP A 53 -22.87 17.89 10.94
N GLU A 54 -23.30 18.98 11.55
CA GLU A 54 -22.45 20.15 11.82
C GLU A 54 -21.65 20.00 13.13
N LEU A 55 -22.12 19.14 14.06
CA LEU A 55 -21.50 18.96 15.38
C LEU A 55 -20.32 17.99 15.33
N TRP A 56 -20.43 16.94 14.52
CA TRP A 56 -19.40 15.90 14.39
C TRP A 56 -18.88 15.80 12.98
N PRO A 57 -17.69 16.35 12.68
CA PRO A 57 -17.08 16.18 11.36
C PRO A 57 -16.88 14.71 11.00
N LEU A 58 -17.12 14.34 9.74
CA LEU A 58 -17.04 12.98 9.23
C LEU A 58 -15.70 12.30 9.56
N TYR A 59 -14.60 13.02 9.44
CA TYR A 59 -13.25 12.53 9.72
C TYR A 59 -13.03 12.16 11.19
N LYS A 60 -13.72 12.83 12.13
CA LYS A 60 -13.71 12.49 13.56
C LYS A 60 -14.60 11.28 13.83
N LEU A 61 -15.79 11.22 13.23
CA LEU A 61 -16.73 10.11 13.40
C LEU A 61 -16.11 8.78 13.02
N TYR A 62 -15.35 8.73 11.94
CA TYR A 62 -14.70 7.52 11.44
C TYR A 62 -13.20 7.42 11.82
N SER A 63 -12.73 8.28 12.72
CA SER A 63 -11.32 8.29 13.16
C SER A 63 -10.32 8.32 12.01
N ILE A 64 -10.66 9.02 10.91
CA ILE A 64 -9.85 9.04 9.68
C ILE A 64 -8.45 9.60 9.95
N GLU A 65 -8.30 10.56 10.86
CA GLU A 65 -7.00 11.10 11.27
C GLU A 65 -6.08 9.99 11.80
N LYS A 66 -6.62 9.12 12.66
CA LYS A 66 -5.86 7.99 13.22
C LYS A 66 -5.46 6.97 12.13
N GLU A 67 -6.37 6.72 11.18
CA GLU A 67 -6.07 5.85 10.05
C GLU A 67 -4.99 6.45 9.13
N ILE A 68 -5.02 7.76 8.91
CA ILE A 68 -3.98 8.47 8.16
C ILE A 68 -2.64 8.41 8.90
N ASP A 69 -2.60 8.68 10.20
CA ASP A 69 -1.38 8.59 11.00
C ASP A 69 -0.82 7.15 11.01
N THR A 70 -1.69 6.15 11.08
CA THR A 70 -1.31 4.74 10.95
C THR A 70 -0.75 4.45 9.55
N ALA A 71 -1.39 4.97 8.50
CA ALA A 71 -0.93 4.83 7.12
C ALA A 71 0.41 5.52 6.86
N LEU A 72 0.73 6.60 7.58
CA LEU A 72 2.01 7.31 7.50
C LEU A 72 3.07 6.78 8.47
N SER A 73 2.71 5.86 9.36
CA SER A 73 3.65 5.29 10.31
C SER A 73 4.83 4.64 9.59
N LYS A 74 6.05 4.97 10.03
CA LYS A 74 7.29 4.36 9.50
C LYS A 74 7.26 2.83 9.62
N LYS A 75 6.68 2.30 10.69
CA LYS A 75 6.59 0.88 10.99
C LYS A 75 5.20 0.33 10.67
N VAL A 76 5.17 -0.73 9.87
CA VAL A 76 3.95 -1.42 9.46
C VAL A 76 4.01 -2.89 9.88
N TRP A 77 3.11 -3.30 10.75
CA TRP A 77 3.07 -4.66 11.28
C TRP A 77 2.47 -5.66 10.29
N LEU A 78 3.03 -6.86 10.27
CA LEU A 78 2.52 -8.05 9.60
C LEU A 78 1.69 -8.90 10.57
N LYS A 79 0.76 -9.68 10.05
CA LYS A 79 -0.06 -10.60 10.87
C LYS A 79 0.80 -11.67 11.55
N SER A 80 1.88 -12.08 10.90
CA SER A 80 2.87 -13.04 11.43
C SER A 80 3.68 -12.49 12.61
N GLY A 81 3.59 -11.20 12.95
CA GLY A 81 4.39 -10.54 13.97
C GLY A 81 5.71 -9.97 13.47
N GLY A 82 6.02 -10.11 12.18
CA GLY A 82 7.05 -9.33 11.49
C GLY A 82 6.58 -7.89 11.23
N TYR A 83 7.42 -7.09 10.60
CA TYR A 83 7.07 -5.71 10.24
C TYR A 83 7.93 -5.18 9.10
N LEU A 84 7.40 -4.17 8.42
CA LEU A 84 8.12 -3.35 7.45
C LEU A 84 8.55 -2.06 8.11
N ILE A 85 9.72 -1.56 7.78
CA ILE A 85 10.14 -0.16 8.00
C ILE A 85 10.15 0.53 6.64
N ILE A 86 9.39 1.60 6.51
CA ILE A 86 9.25 2.34 5.24
C ILE A 86 9.80 3.74 5.44
N GLU A 87 10.82 4.09 4.68
CA GLU A 87 11.43 5.41 4.66
C GLU A 87 11.38 5.98 3.24
N GLN A 88 11.00 7.24 3.14
CA GLN A 88 10.97 7.97 1.89
C GLN A 88 11.99 9.10 1.96
N THR A 89 12.90 9.14 0.99
CA THR A 89 13.85 10.23 0.78
C THR A 89 13.45 11.04 -0.46
N GLU A 90 14.17 12.09 -0.78
CA GLU A 90 13.96 12.85 -2.02
C GLU A 90 14.18 12.00 -3.29
N ALA A 91 15.13 11.07 -3.25
CA ALA A 91 15.57 10.30 -4.42
C ALA A 91 14.85 8.97 -4.57
N LEU A 92 14.56 8.27 -3.46
CA LEU A 92 14.02 6.92 -3.48
C LEU A 92 13.29 6.57 -2.18
N SER A 93 12.50 5.50 -2.21
CA SER A 93 11.93 4.89 -1.01
C SER A 93 12.73 3.64 -0.65
N VAL A 94 13.04 3.47 0.63
CA VAL A 94 13.72 2.29 1.17
C VAL A 94 12.78 1.55 2.10
N ILE A 95 12.73 0.23 1.97
CA ILE A 95 11.84 -0.61 2.77
C ILE A 95 12.64 -1.79 3.29
N ASP A 96 12.61 -1.99 4.61
CA ASP A 96 13.28 -3.08 5.30
C ASP A 96 12.25 -4.03 5.89
N VAL A 97 12.42 -5.34 5.67
CA VAL A 97 11.53 -6.41 6.12
C VAL A 97 12.14 -7.14 7.30
N ASN A 98 11.45 -7.07 8.43
CA ASN A 98 11.87 -7.70 9.67
C ASN A 98 10.94 -8.86 10.07
N SER A 99 11.50 -10.00 10.42
CA SER A 99 10.75 -11.19 10.85
C SER A 99 10.15 -11.09 12.27
N GLY A 100 10.59 -10.09 13.07
CA GLY A 100 10.20 -9.98 14.46
C GLY A 100 10.72 -11.14 15.31
N LYS A 101 9.94 -11.55 16.32
CA LYS A 101 10.33 -12.59 17.29
C LYS A 101 10.14 -14.03 16.79
N ASN A 102 9.67 -14.23 15.56
CA ASN A 102 9.28 -15.57 15.07
C ASN A 102 10.43 -16.47 14.64
N VAL A 103 11.63 -15.92 14.43
CA VAL A 103 12.81 -16.68 13.94
C VAL A 103 13.40 -17.62 15.01
N THR A 104 13.18 -17.36 16.28
CA THR A 104 13.88 -18.03 17.39
C THR A 104 13.38 -19.46 17.69
N LYS A 105 12.31 -19.94 17.06
CA LYS A 105 11.71 -21.27 17.33
C LYS A 105 12.05 -22.34 16.31
N ALA A 106 12.63 -22.00 15.16
CA ALA A 106 12.97 -22.97 14.11
C ALA A 106 14.28 -23.68 14.45
N LYS A 107 14.22 -25.02 14.59
CA LYS A 107 15.37 -25.87 14.95
C LYS A 107 16.15 -26.42 13.75
N SER A 108 15.66 -26.27 12.52
CA SER A 108 16.34 -26.71 11.29
C SER A 108 16.46 -25.60 10.27
N MET A 109 17.46 -25.70 9.38
CA MET A 109 17.67 -24.74 8.28
C MET A 109 16.45 -24.67 7.36
N GLU A 110 15.82 -25.79 7.07
CA GLU A 110 14.62 -25.86 6.23
C GLU A 110 13.45 -25.10 6.88
N ALA A 111 13.28 -25.23 8.20
CA ALA A 111 12.23 -24.50 8.91
C ALA A 111 12.50 -22.98 8.97
N ILE A 112 13.77 -22.57 9.04
CA ILE A 112 14.16 -21.15 8.95
C ILE A 112 13.84 -20.60 7.56
N GLU A 113 14.23 -21.31 6.50
CA GLU A 113 13.96 -20.95 5.11
C GLU A 113 12.44 -20.85 4.82
N ALA A 114 11.67 -21.84 5.27
CA ALA A 114 10.21 -21.81 5.11
C ALA A 114 9.55 -20.64 5.85
N SER A 115 10.07 -20.32 7.04
CA SER A 115 9.59 -19.17 7.82
C SER A 115 9.94 -17.84 7.14
N ALA A 116 11.15 -17.72 6.60
CA ALA A 116 11.60 -16.54 5.85
C ALA A 116 10.74 -16.32 4.61
N LEU A 117 10.53 -17.36 3.80
CA LEU A 117 9.68 -17.29 2.62
C LEU A 117 8.25 -16.86 2.97
N LYS A 118 7.65 -17.48 3.99
CA LYS A 118 6.30 -17.13 4.45
C LYS A 118 6.21 -15.65 4.86
N THR A 119 7.18 -15.17 5.63
CA THR A 119 7.22 -13.77 6.07
C THR A 119 7.41 -12.83 4.90
N ASN A 120 8.31 -13.16 3.96
CA ASN A 120 8.58 -12.33 2.79
C ASN A 120 7.38 -12.26 1.83
N LEU A 121 6.62 -13.34 1.64
CA LEU A 121 5.40 -13.33 0.83
C LEU A 121 4.32 -12.45 1.48
N GLU A 122 4.13 -12.56 2.80
CA GLU A 122 3.22 -11.67 3.54
C GLU A 122 3.68 -10.20 3.47
N ALA A 123 5.00 -9.97 3.58
CA ALA A 123 5.61 -8.67 3.44
C ALA A 123 5.39 -8.07 2.04
N ALA A 124 5.50 -8.88 0.98
CA ALA A 124 5.24 -8.46 -0.40
C ALA A 124 3.79 -8.00 -0.60
N ASP A 125 2.81 -8.74 -0.06
CA ASP A 125 1.41 -8.33 -0.09
C ASP A 125 1.20 -6.99 0.61
N LYS A 126 1.75 -6.86 1.83
CA LYS A 126 1.64 -5.64 2.63
C LYS A 126 2.36 -4.46 2.00
N LEU A 127 3.54 -4.70 1.43
CA LEU A 127 4.33 -3.73 0.69
C LEU A 127 3.53 -3.12 -0.47
N CYS A 128 2.94 -3.98 -1.32
CA CYS A 128 2.14 -3.51 -2.46
C CYS A 128 0.92 -2.69 -2.02
N GLN A 129 0.30 -3.03 -0.89
CA GLN A 129 -0.74 -2.20 -0.30
C GLN A 129 -0.20 -0.83 0.15
N GLN A 130 0.95 -0.80 0.83
CA GLN A 130 1.56 0.44 1.33
C GLN A 130 2.04 1.36 0.20
N ILE A 131 2.61 0.80 -0.86
CA ILE A 131 2.99 1.55 -2.08
C ILE A 131 1.78 2.30 -2.65
N LYS A 132 0.62 1.64 -2.72
CA LYS A 132 -0.63 2.25 -3.23
C LYS A 132 -1.20 3.29 -2.27
N ILE A 133 -1.33 2.97 -0.97
CA ILE A 133 -1.90 3.86 0.05
C ILE A 133 -1.07 5.14 0.16
N ARG A 134 0.26 5.02 0.20
CA ARG A 134 1.17 6.16 0.34
C ARG A 134 1.45 6.86 -0.99
N ASN A 135 1.00 6.29 -2.12
CA ASN A 135 1.35 6.71 -3.47
C ASN A 135 2.87 6.87 -3.66
N LEU A 136 3.63 5.87 -3.17
CA LEU A 136 5.08 5.84 -3.39
C LEU A 136 5.35 5.71 -4.88
N SER A 137 6.34 6.42 -5.37
CA SER A 137 6.68 6.47 -6.80
C SER A 137 8.18 6.69 -7.00
N GLY A 138 8.65 6.47 -8.22
CA GLY A 138 10.07 6.49 -8.54
C GLY A 138 10.74 5.17 -8.20
N ILE A 139 11.95 5.23 -7.67
CA ILE A 139 12.76 4.08 -7.26
C ILE A 139 12.36 3.64 -5.86
N ILE A 140 12.09 2.35 -5.71
CA ILE A 140 11.76 1.73 -4.42
C ILE A 140 12.70 0.54 -4.25
N ILE A 141 13.48 0.53 -3.18
CA ILE A 141 14.42 -0.54 -2.83
C ILE A 141 13.87 -1.28 -1.62
N VAL A 142 13.86 -2.60 -1.72
CA VAL A 142 13.32 -3.45 -0.65
C VAL A 142 14.35 -4.47 -0.19
N ASP A 143 14.66 -4.46 1.08
CA ASP A 143 15.49 -5.45 1.76
C ASP A 143 14.59 -6.52 2.37
N PHE A 144 14.52 -7.67 1.71
CA PHE A 144 13.78 -8.83 2.19
C PHE A 144 14.67 -9.71 3.07
N ILE A 145 14.06 -10.52 3.93
CA ILE A 145 14.77 -11.51 4.72
C ILE A 145 15.53 -12.45 3.77
N ASN A 146 16.82 -12.68 4.04
CA ASN A 146 17.66 -13.53 3.21
C ASN A 146 17.09 -14.95 3.06
N MET A 147 17.11 -15.46 1.84
CA MET A 147 16.63 -16.80 1.47
C MET A 147 17.54 -17.43 0.42
N ASN A 148 17.38 -18.74 0.20
CA ASN A 148 18.01 -19.40 -0.92
C ASN A 148 17.41 -18.93 -2.28
N GLN A 149 18.12 -19.19 -3.37
CA GLN A 149 17.75 -18.72 -4.71
C GLN A 149 16.34 -19.18 -5.12
N ARG A 150 15.97 -20.43 -4.85
CA ARG A 150 14.63 -20.96 -5.19
C ARG A 150 13.50 -20.17 -4.53
N ASN A 151 13.68 -19.80 -3.27
CA ASN A 151 12.69 -19.01 -2.52
C ASN A 151 12.68 -17.55 -3.01
N CYS A 152 13.84 -17.00 -3.42
CA CYS A 152 13.91 -15.70 -4.07
C CYS A 152 13.12 -15.68 -5.38
N ASP A 153 13.23 -16.72 -6.20
CA ASP A 153 12.50 -16.82 -7.46
C ASP A 153 10.98 -16.84 -7.23
N ILE A 154 10.51 -17.59 -6.23
CA ILE A 154 9.10 -17.63 -5.82
C ILE A 154 8.62 -16.23 -5.37
N LEU A 155 9.42 -15.52 -4.56
CA LEU A 155 9.10 -14.17 -4.11
C LEU A 155 9.01 -13.20 -5.29
N MET A 156 9.95 -13.27 -6.24
CA MET A 156 9.97 -12.41 -7.42
C MET A 156 8.76 -12.64 -8.33
N GLU A 157 8.35 -13.88 -8.54
CA GLU A 157 7.13 -14.21 -9.28
C GLU A 157 5.88 -13.66 -8.58
N HIS A 158 5.82 -13.79 -7.25
CA HIS A 158 4.73 -13.25 -6.45
C HIS A 158 4.66 -11.72 -6.58
N LEU A 159 5.77 -11.02 -6.39
CA LEU A 159 5.86 -9.56 -6.56
C LEU A 159 5.43 -9.12 -7.96
N LYS A 160 5.89 -9.80 -9.03
CA LYS A 160 5.47 -9.52 -10.42
C LYS A 160 3.96 -9.71 -10.59
N SER A 161 3.37 -10.71 -9.95
CA SER A 161 1.92 -10.93 -9.99
C SER A 161 1.14 -9.81 -9.30
N LEU A 162 1.66 -9.28 -8.18
CA LEU A 162 1.08 -8.16 -7.45
C LEU A 162 1.22 -6.83 -8.21
N ALA A 163 2.37 -6.61 -8.83
CA ALA A 163 2.63 -5.42 -9.64
C ALA A 163 1.67 -5.31 -10.83
N LYS A 164 1.32 -6.43 -11.49
CA LYS A 164 0.32 -6.47 -12.57
C LYS A 164 -1.08 -6.03 -12.14
N LYS A 165 -1.39 -6.08 -10.84
CA LYS A 165 -2.67 -5.64 -10.27
C LYS A 165 -2.65 -4.17 -9.86
N ASP A 166 -1.52 -3.48 -10.00
CA ASP A 166 -1.46 -2.04 -9.77
C ASP A 166 -1.95 -1.30 -11.02
N ILE A 167 -2.85 -0.33 -10.83
CA ILE A 167 -3.35 0.52 -11.91
C ILE A 167 -2.23 1.42 -12.44
N VAL A 168 -1.35 1.84 -11.54
CA VAL A 168 -0.17 2.62 -11.89
C VAL A 168 0.93 1.68 -12.34
N ASN A 169 1.55 1.99 -13.47
CA ASN A 169 2.64 1.17 -14.02
C ASN A 169 3.75 0.96 -12.97
N THR A 170 3.82 -0.27 -12.47
CA THR A 170 4.76 -0.74 -11.45
C THR A 170 5.55 -1.90 -12.03
N THR A 171 6.86 -1.81 -12.01
CA THR A 171 7.76 -2.83 -12.55
C THR A 171 8.67 -3.36 -11.45
N ILE A 172 8.69 -4.66 -11.27
CA ILE A 172 9.69 -5.37 -10.47
C ILE A 172 10.88 -5.59 -11.41
N VAL A 173 11.99 -4.92 -11.13
CA VAL A 173 13.15 -4.90 -12.04
C VAL A 173 13.98 -6.15 -11.85
N ASP A 174 14.69 -6.26 -10.72
CA ASP A 174 15.60 -7.37 -10.45
C ASP A 174 15.94 -7.44 -8.96
N ILE A 175 16.78 -8.41 -8.61
CA ILE A 175 17.47 -8.50 -7.30
C ILE A 175 18.93 -8.12 -7.53
N THR A 176 19.40 -7.13 -6.79
CA THR A 176 20.80 -6.70 -6.84
C THR A 176 21.74 -7.78 -6.31
N LYS A 177 23.04 -7.64 -6.59
CA LYS A 177 24.07 -8.51 -5.99
C LYS A 177 24.12 -8.47 -4.46
N LEU A 178 23.55 -7.44 -3.85
CA LEU A 178 23.41 -7.31 -2.39
C LEU A 178 22.12 -7.96 -1.85
N GLY A 179 21.28 -8.55 -2.72
CA GLY A 179 20.02 -9.19 -2.32
C GLY A 179 18.83 -8.22 -2.23
N LEU A 180 19.01 -6.96 -2.63
CA LEU A 180 17.95 -5.95 -2.58
C LEU A 180 17.04 -6.06 -3.81
N VAL A 181 15.72 -6.03 -3.60
CA VAL A 181 14.75 -6.01 -4.71
C VAL A 181 14.54 -4.59 -5.20
N GLU A 182 14.68 -4.39 -6.49
CA GLU A 182 14.48 -3.12 -7.18
C GLU A 182 13.08 -3.05 -7.77
N ILE A 183 12.35 -1.99 -7.43
CA ILE A 183 11.01 -1.71 -7.93
C ILE A 183 10.99 -0.30 -8.49
N THR A 184 10.32 -0.11 -9.61
CA THR A 184 10.02 1.22 -10.14
C THR A 184 8.52 1.40 -10.27
N ARG A 185 8.01 2.59 -9.92
CA ARG A 185 6.60 2.94 -10.05
C ARG A 185 6.45 4.34 -10.64
N LYS A 186 5.60 4.47 -11.68
CA LYS A 186 5.38 5.76 -12.34
C LYS A 186 4.84 6.79 -11.34
N LYS A 187 5.40 8.01 -11.36
CA LYS A 187 4.87 9.14 -10.58
C LYS A 187 3.62 9.69 -11.25
N ILE A 188 2.47 9.61 -10.56
CA ILE A 188 1.19 10.14 -11.05
C ILE A 188 0.71 11.35 -10.26
N GLY A 189 1.35 11.67 -9.12
CA GLY A 189 0.99 12.77 -8.24
C GLY A 189 1.89 12.83 -7.02
N LYS A 190 1.50 13.64 -6.05
CA LYS A 190 2.16 13.76 -4.76
C LYS A 190 1.98 12.48 -3.93
N SER A 191 2.96 12.14 -3.10
CA SER A 191 2.78 11.11 -2.08
C SER A 191 1.74 11.54 -1.04
N LEU A 192 1.25 10.58 -0.23
CA LEU A 192 0.31 10.89 0.84
C LEU A 192 0.90 11.87 1.86
N SER A 193 2.19 11.70 2.22
CA SER A 193 2.90 12.61 3.12
C SER A 193 3.01 14.03 2.55
N GLU A 194 3.42 14.16 1.27
CA GLU A 194 3.49 15.46 0.59
C GLU A 194 2.11 16.12 0.45
N SER A 195 1.04 15.35 0.27
CA SER A 195 -0.33 15.85 0.12
C SER A 195 -0.91 16.40 1.42
N LEU A 196 -0.46 15.87 2.55
CA LEU A 196 -0.91 16.27 3.88
C LEU A 196 0.02 17.29 4.55
N ASN A 197 1.05 17.78 3.85
CA ASN A 197 2.10 18.65 4.41
C ASN A 197 2.74 18.08 5.69
N LYS A 198 2.73 16.74 5.81
CA LYS A 198 3.38 16.00 6.90
C LYS A 198 4.68 15.39 6.37
N ALA A 199 5.54 16.22 5.76
CA ALA A 199 6.88 15.85 5.36
C ALA A 199 7.85 16.02 6.53
#